data_c55b51b71ca5e4a882e41464b5d8d1ce
#
_entry.id   c55b51b71ca5e4a882e41464b5d8d1ce
#
_cell.length_a   1.000
_cell.length_b   1.000
_cell.length_c   1.000
_cell.angle_alpha   90.00
_cell.angle_beta   90.00
_cell.angle_gamma   90.00
#
_symmetry.space_group_name_H-M   'P 1'
#
loop_
_entity.id
_entity.type
_entity.pdbx_description
1 polymer ?
#
loop_
_entity_poly.entity_id
_entity_poly.type
_entity_poly.pdbx_seq_one_letter_code
_entity_poly.pdbx_strand_id
1 'polypeptide(L)'
;MGAGKLSLARFEFNRYSARVLQRSLLLRLTLACLVAGFLGGCATQPLASPNKAKPRRMNVRTTAYCTSERGGGGKRNAVGMYLSGRHVMSAASDWSRFPLGTRFRIVDTNEEYVIDDYGGALVGTNTIDLFKNSRLEMKRWGMRHVDIDILQWGSEEQSKKILRPRSKHKKVRRMLAALDDKKRPMEVADKRL
;
A
#
# COMPACT_ATOMS: atom_id res chain seq x y z
N MET A 1 -6.99 -25.19 92.67
CA MET A 1 -7.34 -24.00 91.84
C MET A 1 -6.44 -24.01 90.61
N GLY A 2 -6.89 -24.48 89.44
CA GLY A 2 -6.04 -24.53 88.28
C GLY A 2 -6.66 -25.04 86.99
N ALA A 3 -8.00 -25.18 86.87
CA ALA A 3 -8.68 -25.72 85.68
C ALA A 3 -9.28 -24.67 84.67
N GLY A 4 -9.26 -23.39 84.99
CA GLY A 4 -9.95 -22.38 84.19
C GLY A 4 -9.13 -21.67 83.11
N LYS A 5 -7.80 -21.69 83.17
CA LYS A 5 -6.94 -20.97 82.25
C LYS A 5 -6.60 -21.72 80.93
N LEU A 6 -6.66 -23.02 80.89
CA LEU A 6 -6.39 -23.84 79.72
C LEU A 6 -7.53 -23.88 78.69
N SER A 7 -8.76 -23.68 79.10
CA SER A 7 -9.92 -23.70 78.22
C SER A 7 -10.03 -22.45 77.32
N LEU A 8 -9.71 -21.29 77.87
CA LEU A 8 -9.78 -20.00 77.10
C LEU A 8 -8.70 -19.89 76.02
N ALA A 9 -7.46 -20.36 76.32
CA ALA A 9 -6.39 -20.31 75.35
C ALA A 9 -6.63 -21.22 74.12
N ARG A 10 -7.28 -22.37 74.36
CA ARG A 10 -7.61 -23.33 73.30
C ARG A 10 -8.71 -22.83 72.38
N PHE A 11 -9.65 -22.02 72.90
CA PHE A 11 -10.74 -21.42 72.13
C PHE A 11 -10.26 -20.24 71.28
N GLU A 12 -9.35 -19.43 71.79
CA GLU A 12 -8.72 -18.33 71.07
C GLU A 12 -7.84 -18.80 69.93
N PHE A 13 -7.03 -19.87 70.15
CA PHE A 13 -6.15 -20.46 69.13
C PHE A 13 -6.97 -21.02 67.95
N ASN A 14 -8.12 -21.61 68.18
CA ASN A 14 -8.97 -22.18 67.15
C ASN A 14 -9.62 -21.06 66.28
N ARG A 15 -9.97 -19.93 66.87
CA ARG A 15 -10.49 -18.76 66.11
C ARG A 15 -9.43 -18.07 65.23
N TYR A 16 -8.17 -18.04 65.70
CA TYR A 16 -7.08 -17.47 64.97
C TYR A 16 -6.74 -18.32 63.74
N SER A 17 -6.66 -19.62 63.94
CA SER A 17 -6.42 -20.60 62.88
C SER A 17 -7.50 -20.56 61.79
N ALA A 18 -8.76 -20.47 62.16
CA ALA A 18 -9.87 -20.38 61.21
C ALA A 18 -9.82 -19.09 60.35
N ARG A 19 -9.47 -17.93 60.96
CA ARG A 19 -9.36 -16.65 60.24
C ARG A 19 -8.18 -16.61 59.26
N VAL A 20 -7.06 -17.25 59.61
CA VAL A 20 -5.89 -17.34 58.70
C VAL A 20 -6.21 -18.24 57.52
N LEU A 21 -6.87 -19.36 57.70
CA LEU A 21 -7.32 -20.25 56.65
C LEU A 21 -8.33 -19.58 55.72
N GLN A 22 -9.28 -18.85 56.27
CA GLN A 22 -10.29 -18.13 55.47
C GLN A 22 -9.70 -17.01 54.64
N ARG A 23 -8.71 -16.27 55.18
CA ARG A 23 -7.98 -15.22 54.45
C ARG A 23 -7.13 -15.79 53.28
N SER A 24 -6.48 -16.93 53.53
CA SER A 24 -5.67 -17.59 52.49
C SER A 24 -6.52 -18.16 51.35
N LEU A 25 -7.75 -18.64 51.69
CA LEU A 25 -8.72 -19.14 50.69
C LEU A 25 -9.28 -18.01 49.83
N LEU A 26 -9.63 -16.87 50.41
CA LEU A 26 -10.13 -15.68 49.72
C LEU A 26 -9.01 -15.12 48.79
N LEU A 27 -7.78 -15.06 49.29
CA LEU A 27 -6.64 -14.55 48.48
C LEU A 27 -6.37 -15.44 47.26
N ARG A 28 -6.51 -16.77 47.42
CA ARG A 28 -6.36 -17.74 46.31
C ARG A 28 -7.50 -17.63 45.28
N LEU A 29 -8.73 -17.42 45.74
CA LEU A 29 -9.88 -17.23 44.88
C LEU A 29 -9.79 -15.92 44.08
N THR A 30 -9.35 -14.82 44.69
CA THR A 30 -9.16 -13.54 43.97
C THR A 30 -8.03 -13.61 42.96
N LEU A 31 -6.93 -14.32 43.31
CA LEU A 31 -5.82 -14.53 42.36
C LEU A 31 -6.22 -15.40 41.17
N ALA A 32 -7.04 -16.45 41.41
CA ALA A 32 -7.57 -17.30 40.34
C ALA A 32 -8.49 -16.55 39.39
N CYS A 33 -9.34 -15.65 39.90
CA CYS A 33 -10.21 -14.79 39.09
C CYS A 33 -9.41 -13.77 38.24
N LEU A 34 -8.30 -13.22 38.78
CA LEU A 34 -7.42 -12.31 38.06
C LEU A 34 -6.70 -13.01 36.89
N VAL A 35 -6.25 -14.26 37.09
CA VAL A 35 -5.60 -15.06 36.04
C VAL A 35 -6.60 -15.49 34.96
N ALA A 36 -7.84 -15.84 35.32
CA ALA A 36 -8.87 -16.20 34.37
C ALA A 36 -9.32 -15.00 33.52
N GLY A 37 -9.26 -13.77 34.04
CA GLY A 37 -9.56 -12.55 33.31
C GLY A 37 -8.54 -12.22 32.22
N PHE A 38 -7.28 -12.67 32.34
CA PHE A 38 -6.24 -12.47 31.34
C PHE A 38 -6.28 -13.48 30.17
N LEU A 39 -6.98 -14.60 30.31
CA LEU A 39 -7.19 -15.59 29.26
C LEU A 39 -8.43 -15.31 28.40
N GLY A 40 -9.21 -14.28 28.74
CA GLY A 40 -10.36 -13.80 27.98
C GLY A 40 -9.96 -13.04 26.74
N GLY A 41 -9.69 -13.78 25.65
CA GLY A 41 -10.00 -13.35 24.31
C GLY A 41 -9.16 -12.20 23.74
N CYS A 42 -7.98 -12.48 23.21
CA CYS A 42 -7.68 -11.96 21.89
C CYS A 42 -8.63 -12.67 20.90
N ALA A 43 -9.85 -12.19 20.78
CA ALA A 43 -10.62 -12.38 19.57
C ALA A 43 -9.84 -11.65 18.49
N THR A 44 -8.95 -12.34 17.79
CA THR A 44 -8.42 -11.91 16.51
C THR A 44 -9.64 -11.80 15.60
N GLN A 45 -10.22 -10.59 15.53
CA GLN A 45 -11.13 -10.30 14.46
C GLN A 45 -10.36 -10.61 13.17
N PRO A 46 -10.88 -11.47 12.29
CA PRO A 46 -10.27 -11.64 10.99
C PRO A 46 -10.21 -10.23 10.39
N LEU A 47 -9.00 -9.74 10.13
CA LEU A 47 -8.82 -8.50 9.36
C LEU A 47 -9.70 -8.70 8.13
N ALA A 48 -10.78 -7.92 8.04
CA ALA A 48 -11.62 -7.89 6.87
C ALA A 48 -10.67 -7.66 5.70
N SER A 49 -10.52 -8.66 4.85
CA SER A 49 -9.73 -8.56 3.63
C SER A 49 -10.20 -7.30 2.93
N PRO A 50 -9.32 -6.32 2.64
CA PRO A 50 -9.77 -5.09 2.00
C PRO A 50 -10.55 -5.51 0.77
N ASN A 51 -11.81 -5.12 0.71
CA ASN A 51 -12.71 -5.41 -0.39
C ASN A 51 -11.97 -5.00 -1.66
N LYS A 52 -11.37 -5.99 -2.37
CA LYS A 52 -10.61 -5.72 -3.59
C LYS A 52 -11.63 -5.28 -4.61
N ALA A 53 -11.85 -3.98 -4.70
CA ALA A 53 -12.64 -3.40 -5.77
C ALA A 53 -12.18 -4.04 -7.08
N LYS A 54 -13.14 -4.48 -7.89
CA LYS A 54 -12.84 -5.12 -9.19
C LYS A 54 -11.87 -4.22 -9.96
N PRO A 55 -10.73 -4.74 -10.44
CA PRO A 55 -9.77 -3.92 -11.18
C PRO A 55 -10.46 -3.21 -12.34
N ARG A 56 -10.13 -1.94 -12.55
CA ARG A 56 -10.66 -1.20 -13.71
C ARG A 56 -9.93 -1.66 -14.96
N ARG A 57 -10.65 -2.35 -15.85
CA ARG A 57 -10.12 -2.79 -17.14
C ARG A 57 -10.14 -1.68 -18.18
N MET A 58 -9.08 -1.57 -18.95
CA MET A 58 -8.91 -0.58 -20.01
C MET A 58 -8.15 -1.19 -21.19
N ASN A 59 -8.55 -0.86 -22.41
CA ASN A 59 -7.77 -1.14 -23.62
C ASN A 59 -6.80 0.03 -23.87
N VAL A 60 -5.51 -0.27 -24.00
CA VAL A 60 -4.47 0.72 -24.22
C VAL A 60 -3.54 0.31 -25.35
N ARG A 61 -3.01 1.29 -26.06
CA ARG A 61 -1.91 1.07 -27.00
C ARG A 61 -0.62 0.90 -26.20
N THR A 62 0.17 -0.10 -26.53
CA THR A 62 1.51 -0.30 -25.95
C THR A 62 2.59 -0.34 -26.99
N THR A 63 3.75 0.18 -26.63
CA THR A 63 5.03 0.03 -27.32
C THR A 63 6.04 -0.57 -26.32
N ALA A 64 7.27 -0.78 -26.74
CA ALA A 64 8.31 -1.24 -25.84
C ALA A 64 9.63 -0.53 -26.12
N TYR A 65 10.42 -0.32 -25.07
CA TYR A 65 11.77 0.26 -25.13
C TYR A 65 12.77 -0.55 -24.32
N CYS A 66 14.06 -0.33 -24.57
CA CYS A 66 15.14 -0.94 -23.81
C CYS A 66 16.33 0.03 -23.67
N THR A 67 17.23 -0.26 -22.73
CA THR A 67 18.40 0.61 -22.45
C THR A 67 19.39 0.74 -23.58
N SER A 68 19.39 -0.18 -24.56
CA SER A 68 20.28 -0.17 -25.71
C SER A 68 19.74 0.61 -26.92
N GLU A 69 18.60 1.29 -26.77
CA GLU A 69 18.00 2.09 -27.83
C GLU A 69 18.67 3.47 -27.91
N ARG A 70 18.98 3.93 -29.16
CA ARG A 70 19.55 5.27 -29.37
C ARG A 70 18.55 6.34 -28.95
N GLY A 71 18.99 7.24 -28.06
CA GLY A 71 18.12 8.32 -27.53
C GLY A 71 17.24 7.87 -26.35
N GLY A 72 17.34 6.63 -25.92
CA GLY A 72 16.72 6.16 -24.68
C GLY A 72 17.34 6.82 -23.44
N GLY A 73 16.55 7.06 -22.41
CA GLY A 73 16.92 7.79 -21.18
C GLY A 73 17.98 7.11 -20.30
N GLY A 74 18.70 6.10 -20.80
CA GLY A 74 19.71 5.36 -20.05
C GLY A 74 19.13 4.22 -19.20
N LYS A 75 19.83 3.88 -18.08
CA LYS A 75 19.44 2.78 -17.19
C LYS A 75 18.52 3.19 -16.04
N ARG A 76 18.21 4.49 -15.93
CA ARG A 76 17.41 5.05 -14.82
C ARG A 76 16.12 5.62 -15.35
N ASN A 77 15.07 5.42 -14.57
CA ASN A 77 13.74 6.00 -14.80
C ASN A 77 13.69 7.48 -14.36
N ALA A 78 12.54 8.12 -14.55
CA ALA A 78 12.34 9.53 -14.24
C ALA A 78 12.48 9.89 -12.75
N VAL A 79 12.39 8.91 -11.84
CA VAL A 79 12.60 9.13 -10.40
C VAL A 79 14.03 8.81 -9.95
N GLY A 80 14.93 8.45 -10.89
CA GLY A 80 16.34 8.21 -10.62
C GLY A 80 16.69 6.77 -10.22
N MET A 81 15.71 5.87 -10.17
CA MET A 81 15.91 4.46 -9.89
C MET A 81 16.30 3.68 -11.15
N TYR A 82 16.92 2.51 -11.01
CA TYR A 82 17.16 1.63 -12.14
C TYR A 82 15.85 1.09 -12.70
N LEU A 83 15.75 1.04 -14.04
CA LEU A 83 14.65 0.40 -14.73
C LEU A 83 14.55 -1.08 -14.33
N SER A 84 13.37 -1.52 -13.96
CA SER A 84 13.10 -2.91 -13.55
C SER A 84 12.50 -3.71 -14.69
N GLY A 85 13.12 -4.84 -14.99
CA GLY A 85 12.59 -5.85 -15.91
C GLY A 85 12.24 -7.17 -15.22
N ARG A 86 11.99 -7.14 -13.89
CA ARG A 86 11.67 -8.33 -13.08
C ARG A 86 10.52 -8.02 -12.13
N HIS A 87 9.71 -9.04 -11.80
CA HIS A 87 8.55 -8.96 -10.92
C HIS A 87 7.56 -7.86 -11.35
N VAL A 88 7.67 -6.67 -10.79
CA VAL A 88 6.96 -5.48 -11.27
C VAL A 88 7.92 -4.71 -12.17
N MET A 89 7.58 -4.64 -13.45
CA MET A 89 8.43 -4.06 -14.49
C MET A 89 8.17 -2.56 -14.66
N SER A 90 9.18 -1.83 -15.09
CA SER A 90 9.08 -0.39 -15.39
C SER A 90 8.27 -0.14 -16.65
N ALA A 91 7.49 0.95 -16.65
CA ALA A 91 6.83 1.46 -17.83
C ALA A 91 6.79 2.99 -17.84
N ALA A 92 6.80 3.56 -19.04
CA ALA A 92 6.66 4.99 -19.26
C ALA A 92 5.27 5.34 -19.81
N SER A 93 4.77 6.52 -19.44
CA SER A 93 3.48 7.02 -19.94
C SER A 93 3.42 8.55 -19.95
N ASP A 94 2.28 9.09 -20.40
CA ASP A 94 1.86 10.44 -20.05
C ASP A 94 1.32 10.45 -18.60
N TRP A 95 2.05 11.09 -17.69
CA TRP A 95 1.66 11.13 -16.28
C TRP A 95 0.38 11.93 -15.99
N SER A 96 -0.10 12.70 -16.93
CA SER A 96 -1.43 13.30 -16.82
C SER A 96 -2.56 12.29 -17.03
N ARG A 97 -2.29 11.13 -17.64
CA ARG A 97 -3.25 10.04 -17.88
C ARG A 97 -3.04 8.85 -16.95
N PHE A 98 -1.79 8.41 -16.82
CA PHE A 98 -1.36 7.35 -15.90
C PHE A 98 -0.30 7.94 -14.99
N PRO A 99 -0.69 8.48 -13.81
CA PRO A 99 0.24 9.15 -12.88
C PRO A 99 1.34 8.23 -12.40
N LEU A 100 2.46 8.82 -11.96
CA LEU A 100 3.60 8.14 -11.34
C LEU A 100 3.13 7.21 -10.22
N GLY A 101 3.57 5.94 -10.28
CA GLY A 101 3.20 4.90 -9.32
C GLY A 101 1.94 4.12 -9.71
N THR A 102 1.28 4.42 -10.84
CA THR A 102 0.18 3.58 -11.34
C THR A 102 0.69 2.17 -11.60
N ARG A 103 0.06 1.17 -10.95
CA ARG A 103 0.35 -0.26 -11.15
C ARG A 103 -0.76 -0.90 -11.96
N PHE A 104 -0.39 -1.69 -12.93
CA PHE A 104 -1.31 -2.40 -13.78
C PHE A 104 -0.77 -3.77 -14.17
N ARG A 105 -1.70 -4.63 -14.62
CA ARG A 105 -1.39 -5.97 -15.13
C ARG A 105 -1.90 -6.09 -16.55
N ILE A 106 -1.09 -6.61 -17.45
CA ILE A 106 -1.53 -6.97 -18.80
C ILE A 106 -2.32 -8.28 -18.70
N VAL A 107 -3.54 -8.28 -19.21
CA VAL A 107 -4.47 -9.41 -19.04
C VAL A 107 -3.94 -10.70 -19.68
N ASP A 108 -3.43 -10.59 -20.91
CA ASP A 108 -3.01 -11.76 -21.70
C ASP A 108 -1.72 -12.40 -21.19
N THR A 109 -0.76 -11.59 -20.70
CA THR A 109 0.55 -12.09 -20.26
C THR A 109 0.67 -12.25 -18.76
N ASN A 110 -0.29 -11.70 -18.01
CA ASN A 110 -0.27 -11.63 -16.54
C ASN A 110 0.96 -10.90 -15.96
N GLU A 111 1.71 -10.15 -16.81
CA GLU A 111 2.85 -9.35 -16.41
C GLU A 111 2.39 -8.08 -15.69
N GLU A 112 3.03 -7.75 -14.57
CA GLU A 112 2.75 -6.51 -13.81
C GLU A 112 3.79 -5.43 -14.11
N TYR A 113 3.28 -4.20 -14.22
CA TYR A 113 4.07 -3.00 -14.49
C TYR A 113 3.75 -1.89 -13.51
N VAL A 114 4.71 -0.99 -13.33
CA VAL A 114 4.54 0.28 -12.63
C VAL A 114 4.94 1.43 -13.55
N ILE A 115 4.13 2.47 -13.59
CA ILE A 115 4.49 3.72 -14.26
C ILE A 115 5.51 4.46 -13.37
N ASP A 116 6.78 4.42 -13.75
CA ASP A 116 7.89 5.06 -13.05
C ASP A 116 8.73 5.95 -13.96
N ASP A 117 8.35 6.03 -15.24
CA ASP A 117 9.00 6.87 -16.24
C ASP A 117 7.98 7.62 -17.11
N TYR A 118 8.46 8.62 -17.86
CA TYR A 118 7.68 9.32 -18.86
C TYR A 118 8.45 9.56 -20.14
N GLY A 119 7.77 9.55 -21.27
CA GLY A 119 8.37 9.83 -22.58
C GLY A 119 7.75 11.05 -23.25
N GLY A 120 8.57 11.94 -23.82
CA GLY A 120 8.08 13.11 -24.53
C GLY A 120 7.14 12.76 -25.71
N ALA A 121 7.35 11.62 -26.36
CA ALA A 121 6.51 11.11 -27.44
C ALA A 121 5.15 10.62 -26.97
N LEU A 122 5.04 10.23 -25.69
CA LEU A 122 3.80 9.69 -25.11
C LEU A 122 2.82 10.77 -24.68
N VAL A 123 3.31 12.02 -24.48
CA VAL A 123 2.50 13.13 -23.95
C VAL A 123 1.34 13.49 -24.89
N GLY A 124 0.13 13.40 -24.37
CA GLY A 124 -1.13 13.60 -25.08
C GLY A 124 -1.68 12.33 -25.73
N THR A 125 -1.06 11.17 -25.49
CA THR A 125 -1.52 9.87 -26.00
C THR A 125 -2.01 8.95 -24.89
N ASN A 126 -2.71 7.87 -25.24
CA ASN A 126 -3.02 6.74 -24.33
C ASN A 126 -2.02 5.59 -24.48
N THR A 127 -0.79 5.90 -24.92
CA THR A 127 0.24 4.89 -25.11
C THR A 127 1.01 4.67 -23.82
N ILE A 128 1.23 3.43 -23.45
CA ILE A 128 2.15 3.00 -22.41
C ILE A 128 3.34 2.34 -23.09
N ASP A 129 4.54 2.76 -22.73
CA ASP A 129 5.78 2.22 -23.26
C ASP A 129 6.43 1.28 -22.23
N LEU A 130 6.55 -0.01 -22.56
CA LEU A 130 6.94 -1.06 -21.63
C LEU A 130 8.44 -1.29 -21.68
N PHE A 131 9.10 -1.24 -20.54
CA PHE A 131 10.51 -1.59 -20.45
C PHE A 131 10.72 -3.09 -20.71
N LYS A 132 11.68 -3.42 -21.58
CA LYS A 132 12.12 -4.79 -21.85
C LYS A 132 13.64 -4.89 -21.65
N ASN A 133 14.09 -6.03 -21.12
CA ASN A 133 15.50 -6.23 -20.76
C ASN A 133 16.44 -6.26 -21.98
N SER A 134 15.91 -6.62 -23.13
CA SER A 134 16.70 -6.78 -24.35
C SER A 134 16.02 -6.17 -25.59
N ARG A 135 16.84 -5.83 -26.57
CA ARG A 135 16.37 -5.36 -27.88
C ARG A 135 15.52 -6.42 -28.61
N LEU A 136 15.82 -7.70 -28.38
CA LEU A 136 15.04 -8.80 -28.97
C LEU A 136 13.62 -8.84 -28.38
N GLU A 137 13.49 -8.76 -27.05
CA GLU A 137 12.19 -8.70 -26.38
C GLU A 137 11.38 -7.45 -26.79
N MET A 138 12.03 -6.29 -26.84
CA MET A 138 11.44 -5.04 -27.32
C MET A 138 10.87 -5.20 -28.75
N LYS A 139 11.65 -5.76 -29.67
CA LYS A 139 11.23 -5.99 -31.07
C LYS A 139 10.10 -7.02 -31.16
N ARG A 140 10.13 -8.10 -30.35
CA ARG A 140 9.07 -9.10 -30.29
C ARG A 140 7.76 -8.52 -29.78
N TRP A 141 7.83 -7.59 -28.82
CA TRP A 141 6.65 -6.90 -28.34
C TRP A 141 6.07 -6.01 -29.43
N GLY A 142 6.88 -5.16 -30.03
CA GLY A 142 6.46 -4.21 -31.05
C GLY A 142 5.42 -3.21 -30.54
N MET A 143 4.45 -2.89 -31.39
CA MET A 143 3.32 -2.03 -31.07
C MET A 143 2.02 -2.83 -31.14
N ARG A 144 1.21 -2.78 -30.08
CA ARG A 144 -0.07 -3.48 -30.03
C ARG A 144 -1.05 -2.85 -29.05
N HIS A 145 -2.32 -3.15 -29.21
CA HIS A 145 -3.35 -2.85 -28.21
C HIS A 145 -3.51 -4.06 -27.28
N VAL A 146 -3.60 -3.80 -25.99
CA VAL A 146 -3.78 -4.81 -24.96
C VAL A 146 -4.80 -4.34 -23.93
N ASP A 147 -5.47 -5.28 -23.30
CA ASP A 147 -6.27 -5.01 -22.13
C ASP A 147 -5.40 -5.04 -20.88
N ILE A 148 -5.51 -4.01 -20.07
CA ILE A 148 -4.85 -3.90 -18.78
C ILE A 148 -5.87 -3.80 -17.65
N ASP A 149 -5.57 -4.43 -16.53
CA ASP A 149 -6.29 -4.26 -15.28
C ASP A 149 -5.49 -3.30 -14.39
N ILE A 150 -6.08 -2.14 -14.06
CA ILE A 150 -5.46 -1.20 -13.12
C ILE A 150 -5.58 -1.77 -11.71
N LEU A 151 -4.44 -2.12 -11.11
CA LEU A 151 -4.35 -2.65 -9.77
C LEU A 151 -4.32 -1.54 -8.72
N GLN A 152 -3.66 -0.42 -9.05
CA GLN A 152 -3.54 0.75 -8.18
C GLN A 152 -3.28 1.99 -9.04
N TRP A 153 -4.01 3.06 -8.77
CA TRP A 153 -3.71 4.36 -9.36
C TRP A 153 -2.51 5.01 -8.67
N GLY A 154 -1.68 5.66 -9.47
CA GLY A 154 -0.56 6.45 -8.99
C GLY A 154 -0.97 7.80 -8.41
N SER A 155 0.02 8.60 -8.02
CA SER A 155 -0.18 9.90 -7.39
C SER A 155 0.05 11.05 -8.36
N GLU A 156 -1.00 11.86 -8.60
CA GLU A 156 -0.89 13.09 -9.38
C GLU A 156 0.01 14.12 -8.68
N GLU A 157 -0.03 14.18 -7.33
CA GLU A 157 0.81 15.08 -6.55
C GLU A 157 2.30 14.73 -6.67
N GLN A 158 2.64 13.44 -6.56
CA GLN A 158 4.01 13.00 -6.77
C GLN A 158 4.47 13.26 -8.20
N SER A 159 3.61 13.02 -9.19
CA SER A 159 3.87 13.35 -10.59
C SER A 159 4.22 14.82 -10.75
N LYS A 160 3.40 15.73 -10.19
CA LYS A 160 3.65 17.17 -10.22
C LYS A 160 4.95 17.56 -9.53
N LYS A 161 5.24 16.97 -8.36
CA LYS A 161 6.48 17.23 -7.60
C LYS A 161 7.72 16.94 -8.44
N ILE A 162 7.73 15.84 -9.18
CA ILE A 162 8.85 15.43 -10.05
C ILE A 162 8.91 16.25 -11.34
N LEU A 163 7.76 16.62 -11.90
CA LEU A 163 7.70 17.34 -13.17
C LEU A 163 8.02 18.85 -13.04
N ARG A 164 7.61 19.51 -11.96
CA ARG A 164 7.80 20.96 -11.75
C ARG A 164 9.22 21.46 -11.98
N PRO A 165 10.29 20.86 -11.43
CA PRO A 165 11.67 21.27 -11.70
C PRO A 165 12.09 21.12 -13.17
N ARG A 166 11.34 20.32 -13.95
CA ARG A 166 11.60 20.02 -15.38
C ARG A 166 10.71 20.83 -16.33
N SER A 167 9.99 21.82 -15.83
CA SER A 167 9.02 22.63 -16.58
C SER A 167 9.62 23.44 -17.74
N LYS A 168 10.95 23.57 -17.84
CA LYS A 168 11.63 24.11 -19.03
C LYS A 168 11.29 23.35 -20.32
N HIS A 169 10.93 22.07 -20.23
CA HIS A 169 10.59 21.22 -21.38
C HIS A 169 9.11 21.37 -21.77
N LYS A 170 8.81 21.69 -23.02
CA LYS A 170 7.43 21.90 -23.53
C LYS A 170 6.48 20.75 -23.21
N LYS A 171 6.93 19.51 -23.35
CA LYS A 171 6.12 18.30 -23.07
C LYS A 171 5.77 18.16 -21.58
N VAL A 172 6.72 18.49 -20.70
CA VAL A 172 6.50 18.50 -19.25
C VAL A 172 5.46 19.56 -18.85
N ARG A 173 5.56 20.78 -19.40
CA ARG A 173 4.55 21.83 -19.17
C ARG A 173 3.14 21.38 -19.59
N ARG A 174 3.03 20.63 -20.71
CA ARG A 174 1.74 20.09 -21.16
C ARG A 174 1.16 19.08 -20.17
N MET A 175 1.98 18.18 -19.62
CA MET A 175 1.54 17.24 -18.57
C MET A 175 1.09 17.98 -17.31
N LEU A 176 1.87 18.97 -16.86
CA LEU A 176 1.53 19.77 -15.68
C LEU A 176 0.20 20.51 -15.88
N ALA A 177 0.00 21.18 -17.00
CA ALA A 177 -1.24 21.86 -17.31
C ALA A 177 -2.45 20.91 -17.28
N ALA A 178 -2.33 19.73 -17.88
CA ALA A 178 -3.39 18.72 -17.88
C ALA A 178 -3.68 18.15 -16.47
N LEU A 179 -2.66 18.03 -15.60
CA LEU A 179 -2.84 17.63 -14.21
C LEU A 179 -3.50 18.74 -13.37
N ASP A 180 -3.25 20.00 -13.67
CA ASP A 180 -3.85 21.14 -12.95
C ASP A 180 -5.30 21.38 -13.38
N ASP A 181 -5.62 21.18 -14.65
CA ASP A 181 -6.99 21.29 -15.18
C ASP A 181 -7.94 20.26 -14.56
N LYS A 182 -7.48 19.06 -14.23
CA LYS A 182 -8.29 18.04 -13.55
C LYS A 182 -8.78 18.45 -12.15
N LYS A 183 -8.05 19.33 -11.45
CA LYS A 183 -8.44 19.83 -10.12
C LYS A 183 -9.48 20.93 -10.14
N ARG A 184 -9.63 21.68 -11.25
CA ARG A 184 -10.54 22.81 -11.34
C ARG A 184 -12.04 22.49 -11.14
N PRO A 185 -12.59 21.36 -11.65
CA PRO A 185 -14.02 21.07 -11.49
C PRO A 185 -14.46 20.86 -10.03
N MET A 186 -13.58 20.35 -9.15
CA MET A 186 -13.93 20.12 -7.74
C MET A 186 -13.88 21.40 -6.90
N GLU A 187 -12.98 22.32 -7.19
CA GLU A 187 -12.81 23.56 -6.41
C GLU A 187 -13.90 24.60 -6.69
N VAL A 188 -14.49 24.59 -7.89
CA VAL A 188 -15.59 25.48 -8.28
C VAL A 188 -16.94 25.01 -7.68
N ALA A 189 -17.11 23.70 -7.45
CA ALA A 189 -18.32 23.17 -6.84
C ALA A 189 -18.40 23.47 -5.33
N ASP A 190 -17.26 23.48 -4.62
CA ASP A 190 -17.20 23.73 -3.17
C ASP A 190 -17.38 25.21 -2.79
N LYS A 191 -17.12 26.15 -3.69
CA LYS A 191 -17.29 27.59 -3.45
C LYS A 191 -18.72 28.10 -3.71
N ARG A 192 -19.68 27.25 -4.08
CA ARG A 192 -21.08 27.60 -4.35
C ARG A 192 -22.08 27.08 -3.31
N LEU A 193 -21.60 26.54 -2.20
CA LEU A 193 -22.37 26.18 -1.00
C LEU A 193 -22.05 27.18 0.12
#